data_6d318dbeb154e2ff9d76f25edbf2ecb9
#
_entry.id   6d318dbeb154e2ff9d76f25edbf2ecb9
#
_cell.length_a   1.000
_cell.length_b   1.000
_cell.length_c   1.000
_cell.angle_alpha   90.00
_cell.angle_beta   90.00
_cell.angle_gamma   90.00
#
_symmetry.space_group_name_H-M   'P 1'
#
loop_
_entity.id
_entity.type
_entity.pdbx_description
1 polymer ?
#
loop_
_entity_poly.entity_id
_entity_poly.type
_entity_poly.pdbx_seq_one_letter_code
_entity_poly.pdbx_strand_id
1 'polypeptide(L)'
;MNIIDRNFKIYYWRTSTGSEVDCVIDCGKVIIPIEIKSSSYVSLSEIKGLKSFLKDYSDIAPQGFVITMGGTKEKLDYNITAIPWFSL
;
A
#
# COMPACT_ATOMS: atom_id res chain seq x y z
N MET A 1 -2.05 0.75 20.47
CA MET A 1 -1.03 -0.09 19.82
C MET A 1 0.32 0.57 19.90
N ASN A 2 1.30 -0.16 20.30
CA ASN A 2 2.66 0.35 20.31
C ASN A 2 3.27 0.13 18.92
N ILE A 3 3.42 1.22 18.17
CA ILE A 3 3.97 1.16 16.82
C ILE A 3 5.47 1.42 16.77
N ILE A 4 6.09 1.54 17.92
CA ILE A 4 7.53 1.79 17.98
C ILE A 4 8.24 0.45 17.87
N ASP A 5 8.27 -0.06 16.66
CA ASP A 5 9.12 -1.18 16.34
C ASP A 5 10.37 -0.62 15.66
N ARG A 6 11.50 -0.71 16.34
CA ARG A 6 12.77 -0.18 15.85
C ARG A 6 13.31 -0.94 14.66
N ASN A 7 12.69 -2.08 14.35
CA ASN A 7 13.15 -2.94 13.27
C ASN A 7 12.42 -2.70 11.96
N PHE A 8 11.41 -1.83 11.95
CA PHE A 8 10.77 -1.52 10.68
C PHE A 8 11.48 -0.37 9.97
N LYS A 9 11.42 -0.42 8.64
CA LYS A 9 11.97 0.61 7.76
C LYS A 9 10.90 1.08 6.81
N ILE A 10 10.98 2.34 6.38
CA ILE A 10 10.03 2.91 5.43
C ILE A 10 10.83 3.43 4.25
N TYR A 11 10.42 3.06 3.03
CA TYR A 11 11.06 3.55 1.83
C TYR A 11 10.08 3.62 0.66
N TYR A 12 10.50 4.32 -0.38
CA TYR A 12 9.81 4.48 -1.63
C TYR A 12 10.26 3.40 -2.61
N TRP A 13 9.32 2.85 -3.38
CA TRP A 13 9.64 1.81 -4.36
C TRP A 13 9.29 2.29 -5.77
N ARG A 14 10.16 1.97 -6.71
CA ARG A 14 10.00 2.40 -8.09
C ARG A 14 10.76 1.47 -9.03
N THR A 15 10.17 1.17 -10.19
CA THR A 15 10.83 0.41 -11.24
C THR A 15 11.26 1.33 -12.37
N SER A 16 12.16 0.84 -13.21
CA SER A 16 12.60 1.56 -14.41
C SER A 16 11.49 1.73 -15.44
N THR A 17 10.44 0.93 -15.35
CA THR A 17 9.29 0.98 -16.26
C THR A 17 8.18 1.93 -15.79
N GLY A 18 8.37 2.61 -14.68
CA GLY A 18 7.44 3.62 -14.18
C GLY A 18 6.43 3.14 -13.16
N SER A 19 6.45 1.88 -12.75
CA SER A 19 5.63 1.42 -11.63
C SER A 19 6.23 1.93 -10.33
N GLU A 20 5.36 2.41 -9.41
CA GLU A 20 5.83 2.97 -8.15
C GLU A 20 4.82 2.73 -7.04
N VAL A 21 5.32 2.71 -5.81
CA VAL A 21 4.53 2.65 -4.58
C VAL A 21 5.07 3.73 -3.65
N ASP A 22 4.16 4.57 -3.14
CA ASP A 22 4.54 5.75 -2.36
C ASP A 22 5.27 5.42 -1.07
N CYS A 23 4.90 4.31 -0.45
CA CYS A 23 5.46 3.95 0.85
C CYS A 23 5.48 2.44 0.99
N VAL A 24 6.62 1.90 1.36
CA VAL A 24 6.74 0.48 1.70
C VAL A 24 7.27 0.38 3.12
N ILE A 25 6.49 -0.27 3.97
CA ILE A 25 6.91 -0.52 5.35
C ILE A 25 7.51 -1.91 5.42
N ASP A 26 8.79 -1.97 5.70
CA ASP A 26 9.52 -3.23 5.84
C ASP A 26 9.59 -3.61 7.31
N CYS A 27 8.87 -4.66 7.67
CA CYS A 27 8.81 -5.17 9.03
C CYS A 27 9.76 -6.37 9.24
N GLY A 28 10.64 -6.61 8.29
CA GLY A 28 11.58 -7.73 8.33
C GLY A 28 11.06 -8.95 7.58
N LYS A 29 10.09 -9.65 8.13
CA LYS A 29 9.52 -10.85 7.51
C LYS A 29 8.39 -10.53 6.53
N VAL A 30 7.74 -9.40 6.71
CA VAL A 30 6.61 -8.95 5.90
C VAL A 30 6.85 -7.51 5.50
N ILE A 31 6.51 -7.17 4.26
CA ILE A 31 6.53 -5.79 3.79
C ILE A 31 5.11 -5.38 3.43
N ILE A 32 4.79 -4.11 3.66
CA ILE A 32 3.45 -3.59 3.46
C ILE A 32 3.53 -2.37 2.52
N PRO A 33 3.11 -2.52 1.26
CA PRO A 33 3.08 -1.39 0.33
C PRO A 33 1.83 -0.56 0.56
N ILE A 34 1.99 0.76 0.50
CA ILE A 34 0.92 1.73 0.75
C ILE A 34 0.95 2.81 -0.34
N GLU A 35 -0.18 3.02 -0.99
CA GLU A 35 -0.40 4.14 -1.89
C GLU A 35 -1.20 5.21 -1.16
N ILE A 36 -0.85 6.47 -1.40
CA ILE A 36 -1.56 7.61 -0.81
C ILE A 36 -2.25 8.38 -1.92
N LYS A 37 -3.57 8.54 -1.81
CA LYS A 37 -4.38 9.25 -2.80
C LYS A 37 -5.07 10.44 -2.17
N SER A 38 -5.02 11.57 -2.87
CA SER A 38 -5.67 12.80 -2.39
C SER A 38 -7.18 12.82 -2.61
N SER A 39 -7.71 11.85 -3.35
CA SER A 39 -9.14 11.74 -3.64
C SER A 39 -9.83 10.78 -2.70
N SER A 40 -11.17 10.84 -2.67
CA SER A 40 -11.99 9.90 -1.91
C SER A 40 -12.29 8.63 -2.69
N TYR A 41 -11.98 8.60 -3.97
CA TYR A 41 -12.28 7.50 -4.87
C TYR A 41 -11.03 7.05 -5.58
N VAL A 42 -10.88 5.74 -5.72
CA VAL A 42 -9.72 5.12 -6.36
C VAL A 42 -10.19 4.24 -7.50
N SER A 43 -9.72 4.51 -8.71
CA SER A 43 -9.98 3.65 -9.85
C SER A 43 -8.99 2.50 -9.91
N LEU A 44 -9.37 1.42 -10.62
CA LEU A 44 -8.49 0.25 -10.76
C LEU A 44 -7.20 0.59 -11.49
N SER A 45 -7.24 1.56 -12.40
CA SER A 45 -6.02 1.98 -13.12
C SER A 45 -4.99 2.64 -12.22
N GLU A 46 -5.44 3.25 -11.12
CA GLU A 46 -4.55 3.95 -10.20
C GLU A 46 -3.77 3.03 -9.27
N ILE A 47 -4.17 1.75 -9.17
CA ILE A 47 -3.50 0.79 -8.30
C ILE A 47 -2.61 -0.19 -9.05
N LYS A 48 -2.29 0.10 -10.33
CA LYS A 48 -1.46 -0.79 -11.13
C LYS A 48 -0.07 -1.02 -10.53
N GLY A 49 0.55 0.05 -10.03
CA GLY A 49 1.86 -0.06 -9.39
C GLY A 49 1.81 -0.92 -8.15
N LEU A 50 0.77 -0.75 -7.34
CA LEU A 50 0.56 -1.53 -6.13
C LEU A 50 0.34 -3.01 -6.47
N LYS A 51 -0.47 -3.31 -7.49
CA LYS A 51 -0.70 -4.67 -7.93
C LYS A 51 0.58 -5.32 -8.45
N SER A 52 1.37 -4.58 -9.21
CA SER A 52 2.65 -5.06 -9.70
C SER A 52 3.60 -5.41 -8.56
N PHE A 53 3.67 -4.55 -7.57
CA PHE A 53 4.49 -4.78 -6.37
C PHE A 53 4.06 -6.05 -5.64
N LEU A 54 2.76 -6.20 -5.40
CA LEU A 54 2.23 -7.37 -4.69
C LEU A 54 2.46 -8.66 -5.45
N LYS A 55 2.47 -8.60 -6.77
CA LYS A 55 2.78 -9.77 -7.60
C LYS A 55 4.25 -10.15 -7.49
N ASP A 56 5.14 -9.15 -7.57
CA ASP A 56 6.59 -9.38 -7.57
C ASP A 56 7.10 -9.85 -6.20
N TYR A 57 6.44 -9.42 -5.13
CA TYR A 57 6.85 -9.74 -3.75
C TYR A 57 5.78 -10.55 -3.01
N SER A 58 5.06 -11.40 -3.73
CA SER A 58 3.89 -12.12 -3.18
C SER A 58 4.21 -13.00 -1.97
N ASP A 59 5.45 -13.46 -1.84
CA ASP A 59 5.86 -14.32 -0.72
C ASP A 59 6.07 -13.52 0.58
N ILE A 60 6.31 -12.22 0.51
CA ILE A 60 6.54 -11.39 1.70
C ILE A 60 5.59 -10.19 1.80
N ALA A 61 4.80 -9.91 0.76
CA ALA A 61 3.82 -8.83 0.74
C ALA A 61 2.42 -9.40 0.54
N PRO A 62 1.76 -9.87 1.61
CA PRO A 62 0.45 -10.51 1.48
C PRO A 62 -0.68 -9.54 1.16
N GLN A 63 -0.55 -8.27 1.54
CA GLN A 63 -1.58 -7.25 1.35
C GLN A 63 -0.97 -5.89 1.08
N GLY A 64 -1.74 -5.06 0.36
CA GLY A 64 -1.41 -3.65 0.15
C GLY A 64 -2.58 -2.77 0.54
N PHE A 65 -2.30 -1.49 0.75
CA PHE A 65 -3.30 -0.53 1.19
C PHE A 65 -3.23 0.75 0.37
N VAL A 66 -4.40 1.36 0.20
CA VAL A 66 -4.52 2.70 -0.37
C VAL A 66 -5.13 3.59 0.71
N ILE A 67 -4.41 4.64 1.09
CA ILE A 67 -4.93 5.62 2.05
C ILE A 67 -5.60 6.73 1.26
N THR A 68 -6.87 6.97 1.53
CA THR A 68 -7.67 7.99 0.85
C THR A 68 -7.99 9.16 1.78
N MET A 69 -8.35 10.30 1.20
CA MET A 69 -8.69 11.49 1.95
C MET A 69 -10.14 11.50 2.42
N GLY A 70 -10.96 10.60 1.92
CA GLY A 70 -12.36 10.49 2.29
C GLY A 70 -12.93 9.17 1.85
N GLY A 71 -14.26 9.07 1.84
CA GLY A 71 -14.95 7.84 1.46
C GLY A 71 -15.05 6.85 2.61
N THR A 72 -15.19 5.59 2.26
CA THR A 72 -15.34 4.50 3.22
C THR A 72 -14.28 3.44 2.96
N LYS A 73 -14.05 2.60 3.95
CA LYS A 73 -13.17 1.44 3.79
C LYS A 73 -13.76 0.52 2.72
N GLU A 74 -12.93 0.16 1.74
CA GLU A 74 -13.39 -0.61 0.59
C GLU A 74 -12.32 -1.59 0.14
N LYS A 75 -12.71 -2.81 -0.16
CA LYS A 75 -11.80 -3.80 -0.72
C LYS A 75 -11.74 -3.62 -2.24
N LEU A 76 -10.59 -3.21 -2.75
CA LEU A 76 -10.39 -2.93 -4.18
C LEU A 76 -10.02 -4.18 -4.97
N ASP A 77 -9.34 -5.11 -4.33
CA ASP A 77 -8.94 -6.38 -4.90
C ASP A 77 -8.80 -7.38 -3.76
N TYR A 78 -8.55 -8.65 -4.07
CA TYR A 78 -8.47 -9.69 -3.04
C TYR A 78 -7.39 -9.40 -1.99
N ASN A 79 -6.36 -8.65 -2.32
CA ASN A 79 -5.28 -8.29 -1.40
C ASN A 79 -4.99 -6.79 -1.33
N ILE A 80 -5.94 -5.94 -1.75
CA ILE A 80 -5.80 -4.48 -1.69
C ILE A 80 -7.04 -3.89 -1.06
N THR A 81 -6.85 -3.09 -0.03
CA THR A 81 -7.94 -2.41 0.68
C THR A 81 -7.68 -0.91 0.71
N ALA A 82 -8.71 -0.13 0.36
CA ALA A 82 -8.68 1.33 0.52
C ALA A 82 -9.19 1.67 1.92
N ILE A 83 -8.48 2.56 2.61
CA ILE A 83 -8.84 2.98 3.97
C ILE A 83 -8.77 4.50 4.03
N PRO A 84 -9.85 5.19 4.42
CA PRO A 84 -9.78 6.64 4.65
C PRO A 84 -8.78 6.92 5.77
N TRP A 85 -8.04 8.02 5.62
CA TRP A 85 -6.98 8.35 6.58
C TRP A 85 -7.49 8.46 8.03
N PHE A 86 -8.74 8.91 8.21
CA PHE A 86 -9.33 9.07 9.55
C PHE A 86 -9.79 7.76 10.18
N SER A 87 -9.69 6.64 9.45
CA SER A 87 -10.03 5.31 9.96
C SER A 87 -8.80 4.49 10.32
N LEU A 88 -7.63 5.11 10.27
CA LEU A 88 -6.38 4.40 10.59
C LEU A 88 -6.20 4.16 12.09
#